data_a11422bb849095d5d05430decb3b0d2f
#
_entry.id   a11422bb849095d5d05430decb3b0d2f
#
_cell.length_a   1.000
_cell.length_b   1.000
_cell.length_c   1.000
_cell.angle_alpha   90.00
_cell.angle_beta   90.00
_cell.angle_gamma   90.00
#
_symmetry.space_group_name_H-M   'P 1'
#
loop_
_entity.id
_entity.type
_entity.pdbx_description
1 polymer ?
#
loop_
_entity_poly.entity_id
_entity_poly.type
_entity_poly.pdbx_seq_one_letter_code
_entity_poly.pdbx_strand_id
1 'polypeptide(L)'
;MSANDFAKRIRGRERLIGYWVVMDAPVATERIARLGYDYVVLDGQHGLLGYQGLLNGLLAVDAGAALGAGGTVGIVRVEANHPTPIGRALDAGATGVIVPLVDNSEDVTRAVQAAKYPPTGVRSFGPMRASLRIGPVPADADAATVVLAMIETPLGLKNVAEICATPGLDGIYVGPSDLGLSVGARFPGDPEVEGPFEEAVALIARTAQEAGVAAGIHTQDGQSARRRLSEGYTFATVASDLSHLEASAAAHLDTARS
;
A
#
# COMPACT_ATOMS: atom_id res chain seq x y z
N MET A 1 0.60 13.60 -10.55
CA MET A 1 1.68 13.51 -9.53
C MET A 1 2.77 12.62 -10.06
N SER A 2 4.04 13.02 -9.94
CA SER A 2 5.17 12.17 -10.29
C SER A 2 5.51 11.18 -9.16
N ALA A 3 6.34 10.16 -9.46
CA ALA A 3 6.85 9.24 -8.45
C ALA A 3 7.62 9.97 -7.33
N ASN A 4 8.45 10.96 -7.71
CA ASN A 4 9.18 11.80 -6.76
C ASN A 4 8.26 12.63 -5.86
N ASP A 5 7.15 13.16 -6.40
CA ASP A 5 6.20 13.95 -5.61
C ASP A 5 5.48 13.03 -4.61
N PHE A 6 5.08 11.83 -5.02
CA PHE A 6 4.47 10.86 -4.11
C PHE A 6 5.42 10.47 -2.98
N ALA A 7 6.69 10.15 -3.29
CA ALA A 7 7.69 9.83 -2.28
C ALA A 7 7.91 10.98 -1.28
N LYS A 8 7.98 12.23 -1.78
CA LYS A 8 8.08 13.41 -0.91
C LYS A 8 6.86 13.58 -0.01
N ARG A 9 5.65 13.37 -0.53
CA ARG A 9 4.39 13.48 0.24
C ARG A 9 4.30 12.39 1.31
N ILE A 10 4.67 11.13 1.00
CA ILE A 10 4.75 10.05 2.01
C ILE A 10 5.75 10.42 3.10
N ARG A 11 6.99 10.77 2.75
CA ARG A 11 8.03 11.17 3.72
C ARG A 11 7.68 12.43 4.49
N GLY A 12 6.95 13.35 3.86
CA GLY A 12 6.39 14.55 4.50
C GLY A 12 5.19 14.27 5.38
N ARG A 13 4.71 13.03 5.41
CA ARG A 13 3.53 12.58 6.18
C ARG A 13 2.29 13.41 5.85
N GLU A 14 2.12 13.74 4.57
CA GLU A 14 0.91 14.39 4.09
C GLU A 14 -0.28 13.44 4.11
N ARG A 15 -1.48 14.00 4.21
CA ARG A 15 -2.71 13.19 4.11
C ARG A 15 -2.92 12.74 2.66
N LEU A 16 -2.98 11.41 2.46
CA LEU A 16 -3.21 10.79 1.16
C LEU A 16 -4.36 9.78 1.23
N ILE A 17 -5.15 9.74 0.17
CA ILE A 17 -6.25 8.78 0.03
C ILE A 17 -5.95 7.87 -1.14
N GLY A 18 -5.97 6.57 -0.89
CA GLY A 18 -5.76 5.52 -1.88
C GLY A 18 -6.98 4.65 -2.14
N TYR A 19 -6.85 3.80 -3.13
CA TYR A 19 -7.83 2.78 -3.49
C TYR A 19 -7.15 1.42 -3.63
N TRP A 20 -7.88 0.33 -3.36
CA TRP A 20 -7.34 -1.03 -3.41
C TRP A 20 -7.94 -1.81 -4.58
N VAL A 21 -7.10 -2.46 -5.38
CA VAL A 21 -7.49 -3.26 -6.54
C VAL A 21 -7.08 -4.70 -6.33
N VAL A 22 -8.06 -5.60 -6.37
CA VAL A 22 -7.87 -7.05 -6.25
C VAL A 22 -8.20 -7.79 -7.55
N MET A 23 -9.00 -7.18 -8.44
CA MET A 23 -9.39 -7.82 -9.70
C MET A 23 -8.37 -7.54 -10.81
N ASP A 24 -8.11 -8.54 -11.67
CA ASP A 24 -7.36 -8.33 -12.92
C ASP A 24 -8.29 -7.73 -13.98
N ALA A 25 -8.62 -6.45 -13.81
CA ALA A 25 -9.56 -5.71 -14.66
C ALA A 25 -8.99 -4.33 -15.06
N PRO A 26 -8.05 -4.24 -16.01
CA PRO A 26 -7.33 -3.00 -16.33
C PRO A 26 -8.25 -1.83 -16.68
N VAL A 27 -9.35 -2.07 -17.43
CA VAL A 27 -10.31 -1.01 -17.79
C VAL A 27 -11.03 -0.44 -16.55
N ALA A 28 -11.36 -1.27 -15.57
CA ALA A 28 -11.92 -0.80 -14.30
C ALA A 28 -10.87 -0.01 -13.50
N THR A 29 -9.65 -0.51 -13.44
CA THR A 29 -8.51 0.16 -12.78
C THR A 29 -8.23 1.55 -13.39
N GLU A 30 -8.27 1.69 -14.72
CA GLU A 30 -8.13 2.98 -15.39
C GLU A 30 -9.23 3.96 -14.97
N ARG A 31 -10.49 3.49 -14.92
CA ARG A 31 -11.63 4.31 -14.50
C ARG A 31 -11.52 4.78 -13.05
N ILE A 32 -11.03 3.91 -12.15
CA ILE A 32 -10.79 4.26 -10.74
C ILE A 32 -9.63 5.28 -10.62
N ALA A 33 -8.53 5.07 -11.33
CA ALA A 33 -7.36 5.93 -11.26
C ALA A 33 -7.64 7.40 -11.68
N ARG A 34 -8.64 7.64 -12.53
CA ARG A 34 -9.05 8.99 -12.94
C ARG A 34 -9.93 9.73 -11.92
N LEU A 35 -10.41 9.07 -10.86
CA LEU A 35 -11.34 9.66 -9.89
C LEU A 35 -10.68 10.68 -8.93
N GLY A 36 -9.34 10.72 -8.87
CA GLY A 36 -8.61 11.66 -8.03
C GLY A 36 -8.05 11.08 -6.74
N TYR A 37 -7.99 9.76 -6.59
CA TYR A 37 -7.20 9.13 -5.55
C TYR A 37 -5.72 9.49 -5.71
N ASP A 38 -5.00 9.69 -4.59
CA ASP A 38 -3.57 9.99 -4.63
C ASP A 38 -2.77 8.77 -5.11
N TYR A 39 -3.21 7.56 -4.76
CA TYR A 39 -2.58 6.31 -5.19
C TYR A 39 -3.59 5.18 -5.36
N VAL A 40 -3.22 4.18 -6.14
CA VAL A 40 -3.92 2.90 -6.26
C VAL A 40 -2.96 1.79 -5.88
N VAL A 41 -3.39 0.91 -4.98
CA VAL A 41 -2.67 -0.32 -4.63
C VAL A 41 -3.15 -1.45 -5.52
N LEU A 42 -2.23 -2.14 -6.19
CA LEU A 42 -2.49 -3.41 -6.85
C LEU A 42 -2.06 -4.54 -5.91
N ASP A 43 -2.97 -5.45 -5.62
CA ASP A 43 -2.73 -6.51 -4.65
C ASP A 43 -2.14 -7.75 -5.30
N GLY A 44 -0.81 -7.90 -5.21
CA GLY A 44 -0.10 -9.08 -5.69
C GLY A 44 -0.13 -10.28 -4.72
N GLN A 45 -0.57 -10.07 -3.47
CA GLN A 45 -0.56 -11.16 -2.46
C GLN A 45 -1.87 -11.95 -2.45
N HIS A 46 -3.00 -11.29 -2.34
CA HIS A 46 -4.33 -11.92 -2.23
C HIS A 46 -5.26 -11.53 -3.38
N GLY A 47 -4.86 -10.58 -4.22
CA GLY A 47 -5.59 -10.24 -5.42
C GLY A 47 -5.49 -11.33 -6.50
N LEU A 48 -6.32 -11.20 -7.52
CA LEU A 48 -6.36 -12.11 -8.66
C LEU A 48 -5.32 -11.72 -9.74
N LEU A 49 -4.32 -10.91 -9.38
CA LEU A 49 -3.34 -10.32 -10.28
C LEU A 49 -2.02 -11.13 -10.24
N GLY A 50 -1.74 -11.87 -11.31
CA GLY A 50 -0.36 -12.32 -11.56
C GLY A 50 0.51 -11.17 -12.10
N TYR A 51 1.78 -11.45 -12.41
CA TYR A 51 2.69 -10.40 -12.90
C TYR A 51 2.16 -9.62 -14.11
N GLN A 52 1.52 -10.31 -15.06
CA GLN A 52 0.92 -9.64 -16.22
C GLN A 52 -0.24 -8.73 -15.81
N GLY A 53 -1.05 -9.15 -14.85
CA GLY A 53 -2.12 -8.34 -14.27
C GLY A 53 -1.57 -7.10 -13.56
N LEU A 54 -0.49 -7.23 -12.77
CA LEU A 54 0.20 -6.10 -12.14
C LEU A 54 0.73 -5.11 -13.18
N LEU A 55 1.39 -5.59 -14.23
CA LEU A 55 1.89 -4.75 -15.32
C LEU A 55 0.74 -4.01 -16.02
N ASN A 56 -0.32 -4.71 -16.41
CA ASN A 56 -1.50 -4.12 -17.06
C ASN A 56 -2.22 -3.13 -16.13
N GLY A 57 -2.34 -3.45 -14.86
CA GLY A 57 -2.92 -2.57 -13.86
C GLY A 57 -2.13 -1.27 -13.67
N LEU A 58 -0.79 -1.35 -13.62
CA LEU A 58 0.06 -0.17 -13.56
C LEU A 58 -0.01 0.69 -14.83
N LEU A 59 -0.15 0.06 -16.02
CA LEU A 59 -0.42 0.78 -17.27
C LEU A 59 -1.78 1.50 -17.22
N ALA A 60 -2.79 0.83 -16.69
CA ALA A 60 -4.14 1.37 -16.53
C ALA A 60 -4.18 2.54 -15.53
N VAL A 61 -3.43 2.44 -14.41
CA VAL A 61 -3.29 3.55 -13.46
C VAL A 61 -2.68 4.78 -14.13
N ASP A 62 -1.61 4.61 -14.92
CA ASP A 62 -0.99 5.74 -15.63
C ASP A 62 -1.93 6.36 -16.67
N ALA A 63 -2.66 5.53 -17.43
CA ALA A 63 -3.63 6.01 -18.41
C ALA A 63 -4.76 6.78 -17.72
N GLY A 64 -5.34 6.25 -16.66
CA GLY A 64 -6.39 6.91 -15.88
C GLY A 64 -5.92 8.21 -15.22
N ALA A 65 -4.71 8.23 -14.65
CA ALA A 65 -4.11 9.41 -14.06
C ALA A 65 -3.89 10.54 -15.07
N ALA A 66 -3.56 10.22 -16.32
CA ALA A 66 -3.40 11.19 -17.39
C ALA A 66 -4.75 11.83 -17.84
N LEU A 67 -5.86 11.13 -17.64
CA LEU A 67 -7.22 11.58 -17.99
C LEU A 67 -7.94 12.26 -16.82
N GLY A 68 -7.44 12.12 -15.60
CA GLY A 68 -8.04 12.63 -14.37
C GLY A 68 -7.48 13.98 -13.91
N ALA A 69 -8.09 14.52 -12.86
CA ALA A 69 -7.72 15.83 -12.30
C ALA A 69 -6.48 15.82 -11.37
N GLY A 70 -5.87 14.65 -11.07
CA GLY A 70 -4.98 14.60 -9.91
C GLY A 70 -3.68 13.82 -10.01
N GLY A 71 -3.38 13.09 -11.05
CA GLY A 71 -2.09 12.38 -11.16
C GLY A 71 -1.92 11.26 -10.13
N THR A 72 -2.82 10.28 -10.11
CA THR A 72 -2.75 9.05 -9.31
C THR A 72 -1.49 8.24 -9.62
N VAL A 73 -0.83 7.64 -8.62
CA VAL A 73 0.30 6.72 -8.83
C VAL A 73 -0.09 5.29 -8.46
N GLY A 74 0.58 4.30 -9.08
CA GLY A 74 0.42 2.88 -8.74
C GLY A 74 1.49 2.43 -7.75
N ILE A 75 1.07 1.75 -6.68
CA ILE A 75 1.92 0.99 -5.78
C ILE A 75 1.46 -0.46 -5.75
N VAL A 76 2.31 -1.37 -5.29
CA VAL A 76 2.00 -2.82 -5.30
C VAL A 76 2.18 -3.38 -3.89
N ARG A 77 1.17 -4.10 -3.37
CA ARG A 77 1.44 -5.06 -2.30
C ARG A 77 2.05 -6.29 -2.93
N VAL A 78 3.30 -6.58 -2.59
CA VAL A 78 4.03 -7.72 -3.15
C VAL A 78 3.61 -9.03 -2.50
N GLU A 79 3.83 -10.14 -3.21
CA GLU A 79 3.47 -11.49 -2.75
C GLU A 79 4.18 -11.89 -1.44
N ALA A 80 5.44 -11.46 -1.27
CA ALA A 80 6.28 -11.79 -0.13
C ALA A 80 7.44 -10.80 0.02
N ASN A 81 8.05 -10.77 1.20
CA ASN A 81 9.30 -10.05 1.47
C ASN A 81 10.51 -10.78 0.83
N HIS A 82 10.60 -10.71 -0.48
CA HIS A 82 11.65 -11.35 -1.26
C HIS A 82 12.13 -10.45 -2.41
N PRO A 83 13.41 -10.44 -2.77
CA PRO A 83 13.96 -9.57 -3.83
C PRO A 83 13.25 -9.70 -5.18
N THR A 84 12.80 -10.90 -5.55
CA THR A 84 12.16 -11.13 -6.86
C THR A 84 10.83 -10.41 -7.01
N PRO A 85 9.80 -10.60 -6.16
CA PRO A 85 8.54 -9.89 -6.31
C PRO A 85 8.70 -8.37 -6.12
N ILE A 86 9.55 -7.92 -5.19
CA ILE A 86 9.84 -6.51 -4.99
C ILE A 86 10.45 -5.90 -6.26
N GLY A 87 11.51 -6.50 -6.80
CA GLY A 87 12.18 -6.02 -8.01
C GLY A 87 11.23 -6.01 -9.21
N ARG A 88 10.45 -7.09 -9.41
CA ARG A 88 9.49 -7.20 -10.53
C ARG A 88 8.39 -6.14 -10.46
N ALA A 89 7.82 -5.88 -9.28
CA ALA A 89 6.83 -4.83 -9.09
C ALA A 89 7.38 -3.44 -9.47
N LEU A 90 8.59 -3.14 -8.99
CA LEU A 90 9.28 -1.88 -9.30
C LEU A 90 9.66 -1.77 -10.78
N ASP A 91 10.14 -2.85 -11.42
CA ASP A 91 10.48 -2.85 -12.85
C ASP A 91 9.24 -2.70 -13.75
N ALA A 92 8.10 -3.23 -13.31
CA ALA A 92 6.80 -3.01 -13.94
C ALA A 92 6.29 -1.56 -13.82
N GLY A 93 6.94 -0.73 -12.99
CA GLY A 93 6.67 0.70 -12.85
C GLY A 93 5.87 1.08 -11.61
N ALA A 94 5.80 0.23 -10.59
CA ALA A 94 5.27 0.64 -9.30
C ALA A 94 6.13 1.77 -8.70
N THR A 95 5.47 2.78 -8.14
CA THR A 95 6.13 3.89 -7.44
C THR A 95 6.60 3.48 -6.05
N GLY A 96 6.00 2.45 -5.49
CA GLY A 96 6.39 1.89 -4.19
C GLY A 96 5.83 0.49 -4.00
N VAL A 97 6.26 -0.13 -2.92
CA VAL A 97 5.82 -1.46 -2.51
C VAL A 97 5.31 -1.46 -1.08
N ILE A 98 4.25 -2.24 -0.83
CA ILE A 98 3.81 -2.65 0.50
C ILE A 98 4.30 -4.08 0.68
N VAL A 99 5.14 -4.30 1.69
CA VAL A 99 5.74 -5.59 1.99
C VAL A 99 4.99 -6.24 3.14
N PRO A 100 4.32 -7.39 2.92
CA PRO A 100 3.51 -8.05 3.94
C PRO A 100 4.35 -8.77 4.99
N LEU A 101 3.73 -9.09 6.14
CA LEU A 101 4.24 -9.99 7.18
C LEU A 101 5.62 -9.58 7.72
N VAL A 102 5.81 -8.29 7.99
CA VAL A 102 7.06 -7.76 8.56
C VAL A 102 7.05 -7.93 10.08
N ASP A 103 8.00 -8.70 10.59
CA ASP A 103 8.08 -9.05 12.00
C ASP A 103 9.13 -8.27 12.79
N ASN A 104 10.17 -7.73 12.13
CA ASN A 104 11.33 -7.12 12.80
C ASN A 104 12.11 -6.19 11.84
N SER A 105 13.14 -5.53 12.39
CA SER A 105 14.02 -4.62 11.63
C SER A 105 14.86 -5.30 10.54
N GLU A 106 15.17 -6.59 10.66
CA GLU A 106 15.86 -7.35 9.60
C GLU A 106 14.96 -7.53 8.39
N ASP A 107 13.66 -7.79 8.60
CA ASP A 107 12.68 -7.88 7.53
C ASP A 107 12.58 -6.56 6.76
N VAL A 108 12.53 -5.44 7.47
CA VAL A 108 12.55 -4.10 6.85
C VAL A 108 13.84 -3.89 6.06
N THR A 109 14.97 -4.22 6.65
CA THR A 109 16.29 -4.06 6.00
C THR A 109 16.35 -4.86 4.69
N ARG A 110 15.85 -6.12 4.70
CA ARG A 110 15.78 -6.94 3.47
C ARG A 110 14.87 -6.30 2.41
N ALA A 111 13.70 -5.78 2.81
CA ALA A 111 12.78 -5.12 1.90
C ALA A 111 13.40 -3.86 1.27
N VAL A 112 14.02 -3.01 2.08
CA VAL A 112 14.72 -1.81 1.62
C VAL A 112 15.85 -2.15 0.67
N GLN A 113 16.70 -3.11 1.02
CA GLN A 113 17.80 -3.55 0.17
C GLN A 113 17.30 -4.12 -1.16
N ALA A 114 16.21 -4.89 -1.16
CA ALA A 114 15.61 -5.43 -2.38
C ALA A 114 15.02 -4.34 -3.29
N ALA A 115 14.58 -3.22 -2.72
CA ALA A 115 13.98 -2.11 -3.45
C ALA A 115 14.99 -1.08 -3.99
N LYS A 116 16.20 -1.03 -3.45
CA LYS A 116 17.22 -0.03 -3.77
C LYS A 116 18.41 -0.63 -4.54
N TYR A 117 19.00 0.18 -5.41
CA TYR A 117 20.17 -0.20 -6.18
C TYR A 117 21.48 -0.13 -5.35
N PRO A 118 22.55 -0.80 -5.76
CA PRO A 118 23.88 -0.60 -5.17
C PRO A 118 24.32 0.88 -5.26
N PRO A 119 25.01 1.43 -4.21
CA PRO A 119 25.51 0.74 -3.01
C PRO A 119 24.49 0.64 -1.87
N THR A 120 23.31 1.25 -1.98
CA THR A 120 22.29 1.31 -0.91
C THR A 120 21.60 -0.02 -0.70
N GLY A 121 21.42 -0.81 -1.77
CA GLY A 121 20.74 -2.09 -1.77
C GLY A 121 21.34 -3.08 -2.75
N VAL A 122 20.53 -4.09 -3.11
CA VAL A 122 20.93 -5.23 -3.97
C VAL A 122 19.99 -5.42 -5.17
N ARG A 123 19.11 -4.43 -5.46
CA ARG A 123 18.19 -4.53 -6.59
C ARG A 123 18.95 -4.75 -7.90
N SER A 124 18.56 -5.76 -8.66
CA SER A 124 19.09 -6.00 -9.99
C SER A 124 18.63 -4.91 -10.97
N PHE A 125 19.52 -4.48 -11.86
CA PHE A 125 19.22 -3.42 -12.82
C PHE A 125 18.47 -3.98 -14.04
N GLY A 126 17.17 -3.70 -14.10
CA GLY A 126 16.30 -4.10 -15.21
C GLY A 126 15.03 -3.24 -15.25
N PRO A 127 15.14 -1.87 -15.22
CA PRO A 127 13.98 -1.00 -15.07
C PRO A 127 13.20 -0.85 -16.38
N MET A 128 12.70 -1.96 -16.95
CA MET A 128 12.09 -2.03 -18.28
C MET A 128 11.03 -0.95 -18.52
N ARG A 129 10.12 -0.77 -17.56
CA ARG A 129 9.08 0.25 -17.62
C ARG A 129 9.36 1.43 -16.68
N ALA A 130 9.96 1.18 -15.53
CA ALA A 130 10.28 2.21 -14.54
C ALA A 130 11.17 3.32 -15.12
N SER A 131 12.12 2.99 -16.01
CA SER A 131 12.99 3.97 -16.67
C SER A 131 12.26 4.99 -17.53
N LEU A 132 11.09 4.65 -18.06
CA LEU A 132 10.25 5.58 -18.81
C LEU A 132 9.59 6.65 -17.92
N ARG A 133 9.47 6.38 -16.63
CA ARG A 133 8.79 7.24 -15.65
C ARG A 133 9.77 8.06 -14.81
N ILE A 134 10.87 7.46 -14.42
CA ILE A 134 11.83 8.03 -13.47
C ILE A 134 13.16 8.37 -14.17
N GLY A 135 13.45 7.72 -15.31
CA GLY A 135 14.73 7.79 -15.99
C GLY A 135 15.64 6.61 -15.63
N PRO A 136 16.82 6.52 -16.29
CA PRO A 136 17.70 5.37 -16.16
C PRO A 136 18.69 5.46 -14.98
N VAL A 137 18.66 6.57 -14.21
CA VAL A 137 19.64 6.82 -13.15
C VAL A 137 19.21 6.11 -11.86
N PRO A 138 20.02 5.15 -11.33
CA PRO A 138 19.67 4.40 -10.12
C PRO A 138 19.38 5.27 -8.90
N ALA A 139 20.14 6.33 -8.68
CA ALA A 139 19.95 7.25 -7.55
C ALA A 139 18.59 7.97 -7.61
N ASP A 140 18.11 8.33 -8.81
CA ASP A 140 16.80 8.96 -8.99
C ASP A 140 15.68 7.95 -8.73
N ALA A 141 15.87 6.70 -9.18
CA ALA A 141 14.95 5.61 -8.91
C ALA A 141 14.87 5.30 -7.40
N ASP A 142 16.00 5.26 -6.72
CA ASP A 142 16.06 5.05 -5.26
C ASP A 142 15.37 6.18 -4.50
N ALA A 143 15.56 7.43 -4.92
CA ALA A 143 14.91 8.58 -4.31
C ALA A 143 13.38 8.56 -4.50
N ALA A 144 12.90 8.07 -5.65
CA ALA A 144 11.48 8.01 -6.00
C ALA A 144 10.75 6.78 -5.45
N THR A 145 11.48 5.70 -5.10
CA THR A 145 10.88 4.45 -4.64
C THR A 145 10.45 4.54 -3.18
N VAL A 146 9.20 4.18 -2.88
CA VAL A 146 8.63 4.11 -1.53
C VAL A 146 8.59 2.65 -1.05
N VAL A 147 9.05 2.42 0.18
CA VAL A 147 9.00 1.11 0.86
C VAL A 147 8.14 1.22 2.11
N LEU A 148 7.05 0.46 2.14
CA LEU A 148 6.09 0.40 3.24
C LEU A 148 6.11 -1.00 3.87
N ALA A 149 6.29 -1.10 5.18
CA ALA A 149 6.26 -2.35 5.93
C ALA A 149 4.86 -2.60 6.50
N MET A 150 4.29 -3.78 6.25
CA MET A 150 2.95 -4.11 6.74
C MET A 150 3.03 -4.68 8.16
N ILE A 151 2.31 -4.04 9.09
CA ILE A 151 2.21 -4.43 10.49
C ILE A 151 0.88 -5.14 10.70
N GLU A 152 0.94 -6.45 10.83
CA GLU A 152 -0.25 -7.31 10.82
C GLU A 152 -0.06 -8.62 11.60
N THR A 153 1.17 -8.89 12.11
CA THR A 153 1.50 -10.08 12.90
C THR A 153 1.68 -9.74 14.37
N PRO A 154 1.57 -10.73 15.29
CA PRO A 154 1.86 -10.50 16.71
C PRO A 154 3.29 -10.02 16.98
N LEU A 155 4.28 -10.51 16.20
CA LEU A 155 5.67 -10.09 16.29
C LEU A 155 5.87 -8.69 15.72
N GLY A 156 5.30 -8.38 14.57
CA GLY A 156 5.35 -7.05 13.95
C GLY A 156 4.73 -5.99 14.87
N LEU A 157 3.60 -6.30 15.52
CA LEU A 157 2.99 -5.41 16.52
C LEU A 157 3.90 -5.20 17.72
N LYS A 158 4.48 -6.27 18.26
CA LYS A 158 5.43 -6.21 19.39
C LYS A 158 6.66 -5.37 19.05
N ASN A 159 7.17 -5.50 17.85
CA ASN A 159 8.42 -4.91 17.39
C ASN A 159 8.22 -3.60 16.59
N VAL A 160 7.02 -3.02 16.60
CA VAL A 160 6.68 -1.88 15.75
C VAL A 160 7.63 -0.68 15.91
N ALA A 161 8.18 -0.46 17.11
CA ALA A 161 9.12 0.62 17.36
C ALA A 161 10.47 0.42 16.63
N GLU A 162 11.04 -0.78 16.66
CA GLU A 162 12.28 -1.08 15.94
C GLU A 162 12.06 -1.10 14.42
N ILE A 163 10.89 -1.59 13.98
CA ILE A 163 10.50 -1.55 12.56
C ILE A 163 10.47 -0.10 12.07
N CYS A 164 9.76 0.78 12.77
CA CYS A 164 9.67 2.20 12.42
C CYS A 164 11.01 2.94 12.46
N ALA A 165 11.95 2.51 13.32
CA ALA A 165 13.27 3.11 13.43
C ALA A 165 14.28 2.63 12.37
N THR A 166 13.91 1.66 11.53
CA THR A 166 14.82 1.06 10.53
C THR A 166 15.13 2.01 9.39
N PRO A 167 16.42 2.29 9.09
CA PRO A 167 16.79 3.20 8.02
C PRO A 167 16.28 2.78 6.65
N GLY A 168 15.77 3.74 5.88
CA GLY A 168 15.28 3.53 4.52
C GLY A 168 13.81 3.10 4.43
N LEU A 169 13.14 2.87 5.55
CA LEU A 169 11.69 2.70 5.61
C LEU A 169 11.00 4.06 5.42
N ASP A 170 10.05 4.14 4.52
CA ASP A 170 9.28 5.37 4.26
C ASP A 170 7.99 5.44 5.10
N GLY A 171 7.46 4.30 5.51
CA GLY A 171 6.26 4.22 6.34
C GLY A 171 5.86 2.79 6.68
N ILE A 172 4.87 2.68 7.55
CA ILE A 172 4.21 1.42 7.87
C ILE A 172 2.80 1.38 7.26
N TYR A 173 2.26 0.19 7.11
CA TYR A 173 0.92 -0.03 6.62
C TYR A 173 0.21 -1.09 7.46
N VAL A 174 -1.02 -0.81 7.90
CA VAL A 174 -1.80 -1.75 8.71
C VAL A 174 -2.72 -2.59 7.83
N GLY A 175 -2.59 -3.93 7.93
CA GLY A 175 -3.53 -4.91 7.41
C GLY A 175 -4.56 -5.27 8.49
N PRO A 176 -5.76 -4.68 8.50
CA PRO A 176 -6.68 -4.80 9.64
C PRO A 176 -7.22 -6.23 9.85
N SER A 177 -7.34 -7.02 8.79
CA SER A 177 -7.83 -8.40 8.90
C SER A 177 -6.85 -9.27 9.69
N ASP A 178 -5.58 -9.30 9.28
CA ASP A 178 -4.55 -10.09 9.93
C ASP A 178 -4.16 -9.52 11.30
N LEU A 179 -4.14 -8.19 11.45
CA LEU A 179 -3.94 -7.57 12.76
C LEU A 179 -5.05 -7.96 13.74
N GLY A 180 -6.32 -8.01 13.28
CA GLY A 180 -7.42 -8.53 14.08
C GLY A 180 -7.20 -9.96 14.56
N LEU A 181 -6.81 -10.86 13.67
CA LEU A 181 -6.43 -12.23 14.02
C LEU A 181 -5.25 -12.27 15.01
N SER A 182 -4.29 -11.38 14.84
CA SER A 182 -3.11 -11.26 15.71
C SER A 182 -3.44 -10.85 17.15
N VAL A 183 -4.54 -10.14 17.36
CA VAL A 183 -5.04 -9.77 18.70
C VAL A 183 -6.13 -10.71 19.22
N GLY A 184 -6.36 -11.84 18.54
CA GLY A 184 -7.22 -12.93 19.01
C GLY A 184 -8.60 -13.02 18.36
N ALA A 185 -8.87 -12.27 17.28
CA ALA A 185 -10.11 -12.42 16.53
C ALA A 185 -10.29 -13.84 15.96
N ARG A 186 -11.51 -14.34 15.92
CA ARG A 186 -11.87 -15.62 15.29
C ARG A 186 -12.10 -15.47 13.79
N PHE A 187 -12.41 -14.25 13.35
CA PHE A 187 -12.62 -13.86 11.95
C PHE A 187 -12.40 -12.35 11.82
N PRO A 188 -12.10 -11.84 10.63
CA PRO A 188 -11.92 -10.40 10.42
C PRO A 188 -13.17 -9.60 10.83
N GLY A 189 -12.97 -8.58 11.69
CA GLY A 189 -14.07 -7.77 12.22
C GLY A 189 -14.83 -8.41 13.41
N ASP A 190 -14.23 -9.38 14.10
CA ASP A 190 -14.82 -9.98 15.32
C ASP A 190 -15.02 -8.91 16.39
N PRO A 191 -16.26 -8.63 16.83
CA PRO A 191 -16.54 -7.59 17.83
C PRO A 191 -15.98 -7.91 19.22
N GLU A 192 -15.68 -9.20 19.52
CA GLU A 192 -15.12 -9.61 20.81
C GLU A 192 -13.72 -9.04 21.06
N VAL A 193 -13.00 -8.65 19.99
CA VAL A 193 -11.65 -8.08 20.08
C VAL A 193 -11.56 -6.63 19.62
N GLU A 194 -12.70 -5.90 19.52
CA GLU A 194 -12.72 -4.51 19.09
C GLU A 194 -11.78 -3.63 19.96
N GLY A 195 -11.82 -3.79 21.28
CA GLY A 195 -10.94 -3.03 22.20
C GLY A 195 -9.46 -3.29 21.96
N PRO A 196 -8.98 -4.53 22.04
CA PRO A 196 -7.58 -4.87 21.73
C PRO A 196 -7.14 -4.46 20.32
N PHE A 197 -8.03 -4.55 19.33
CA PHE A 197 -7.74 -4.10 17.96
C PHE A 197 -7.54 -2.58 17.90
N GLU A 198 -8.43 -1.79 18.49
CA GLU A 198 -8.32 -0.33 18.50
C GLU A 198 -7.08 0.13 19.29
N GLU A 199 -6.71 -0.54 20.38
CA GLU A 199 -5.47 -0.29 21.12
C GLU A 199 -4.22 -0.55 20.25
N ALA A 200 -4.20 -1.65 19.50
CA ALA A 200 -3.11 -1.98 18.58
C ALA A 200 -3.00 -0.93 17.45
N VAL A 201 -4.12 -0.56 16.84
CA VAL A 201 -4.19 0.47 15.79
C VAL A 201 -3.67 1.82 16.30
N ALA A 202 -4.08 2.22 17.51
CA ALA A 202 -3.63 3.47 18.14
C ALA A 202 -2.13 3.43 18.51
N LEU A 203 -1.64 2.29 18.99
CA LEU A 203 -0.20 2.08 19.29
C LEU A 203 0.64 2.24 18.02
N ILE A 204 0.24 1.60 16.93
CA ILE A 204 0.96 1.64 15.64
C ILE A 204 1.04 3.08 15.12
N ALA A 205 -0.09 3.81 15.10
CA ALA A 205 -0.12 5.20 14.63
C ALA A 205 0.80 6.11 15.46
N ARG A 206 0.73 6.00 16.79
CA ARG A 206 1.59 6.79 17.71
C ARG A 206 3.06 6.48 17.52
N THR A 207 3.43 5.19 17.44
CA THR A 207 4.82 4.77 17.25
C THR A 207 5.41 5.27 15.94
N ALA A 208 4.64 5.19 14.84
CA ALA A 208 5.06 5.73 13.56
C ALA A 208 5.25 7.26 13.61
N GLN A 209 4.35 7.95 14.31
CA GLN A 209 4.45 9.40 14.51
C GLN A 209 5.70 9.79 15.29
N GLU A 210 6.00 9.07 16.37
CA GLU A 210 7.20 9.28 17.20
C GLU A 210 8.49 9.01 16.43
N ALA A 211 8.51 7.98 15.59
CA ALA A 211 9.64 7.65 14.71
C ALA A 211 9.76 8.59 13.49
N GLY A 212 8.75 9.42 13.20
CA GLY A 212 8.75 10.33 12.07
C GLY A 212 8.51 9.67 10.70
N VAL A 213 7.96 8.44 10.66
CA VAL A 213 7.61 7.73 9.44
C VAL A 213 6.11 7.83 9.14
N ALA A 214 5.72 7.62 7.89
CA ALA A 214 4.31 7.65 7.50
C ALA A 214 3.55 6.44 8.06
N ALA A 215 2.28 6.62 8.44
CA ALA A 215 1.39 5.56 8.90
C ALA A 215 0.21 5.41 7.95
N GLY A 216 0.07 4.24 7.35
CA GLY A 216 -1.01 3.86 6.45
C GLY A 216 -1.91 2.77 7.02
N ILE A 217 -3.15 2.72 6.55
CA ILE A 217 -4.11 1.70 6.95
C ILE A 217 -5.11 1.40 5.83
N HIS A 218 -5.47 0.13 5.68
CA HIS A 218 -6.63 -0.26 4.86
C HIS A 218 -7.92 -0.01 5.63
N THR A 219 -8.96 0.50 4.95
CA THR A 219 -10.26 0.79 5.54
C THR A 219 -11.40 0.30 4.66
N GLN A 220 -12.55 0.06 5.27
CA GLN A 220 -13.72 -0.50 4.56
C GLN A 220 -14.46 0.53 3.71
N ASP A 221 -14.38 1.83 4.10
CA ASP A 221 -15.13 2.91 3.46
C ASP A 221 -14.48 4.29 3.72
N GLY A 222 -15.04 5.33 3.12
CA GLY A 222 -14.54 6.70 3.28
C GLY A 222 -14.77 7.29 4.69
N GLN A 223 -15.75 6.80 5.46
CA GLN A 223 -15.99 7.25 6.82
C GLN A 223 -14.90 6.72 7.75
N SER A 224 -14.58 5.44 7.67
CA SER A 224 -13.50 4.81 8.41
C SER A 224 -12.14 5.39 8.00
N ALA A 225 -11.90 5.66 6.71
CA ALA A 225 -10.68 6.34 6.27
C ALA A 225 -10.53 7.71 6.92
N ARG A 226 -11.57 8.54 6.91
CA ARG A 226 -11.57 9.85 7.56
C ARG A 226 -11.32 9.76 9.06
N ARG A 227 -11.92 8.76 9.74
CA ARG A 227 -11.69 8.48 11.16
C ARG A 227 -10.22 8.19 11.41
N ARG A 228 -9.62 7.23 10.70
CA ARG A 228 -8.20 6.84 10.88
C ARG A 228 -7.24 8.00 10.63
N LEU A 229 -7.51 8.82 9.61
CA LEU A 229 -6.72 10.04 9.36
C LEU A 229 -6.84 11.07 10.47
N SER A 230 -7.94 11.12 11.22
CA SER A 230 -8.08 11.98 12.41
C SER A 230 -7.38 11.40 13.65
N GLU A 231 -7.11 10.10 13.67
CA GLU A 231 -6.46 9.35 14.75
C GLU A 231 -4.93 9.23 14.60
N GLY A 232 -4.33 9.94 13.64
CA GLY A 232 -2.87 10.02 13.47
C GLY A 232 -2.29 9.26 12.29
N TYR A 233 -3.11 8.52 11.53
CA TYR A 233 -2.70 7.98 10.25
C TYR A 233 -2.50 9.10 9.22
N THR A 234 -1.52 8.94 8.35
CA THR A 234 -1.20 9.94 7.32
C THR A 234 -1.73 9.55 5.95
N PHE A 235 -1.97 8.26 5.71
CA PHE A 235 -2.61 7.82 4.50
C PHE A 235 -3.57 6.63 4.76
N ALA A 236 -4.63 6.55 3.98
CA ALA A 236 -5.64 5.49 4.10
C ALA A 236 -6.05 4.99 2.73
N THR A 237 -6.25 3.68 2.61
CA THR A 237 -6.80 3.07 1.40
C THR A 237 -8.26 2.73 1.64
N VAL A 238 -9.13 3.18 0.74
CA VAL A 238 -10.58 3.03 0.86
C VAL A 238 -11.03 1.79 0.09
N ALA A 239 -11.60 0.81 0.78
CA ALA A 239 -12.26 -0.36 0.22
C ALA A 239 -11.49 -1.08 -0.90
N SER A 240 -12.16 -1.91 -1.67
CA SER A 240 -11.61 -2.53 -2.88
C SER A 240 -12.62 -2.47 -4.04
N ASP A 241 -12.13 -2.70 -5.26
CA ASP A 241 -12.94 -2.78 -6.46
C ASP A 241 -14.00 -3.88 -6.36
N LEU A 242 -13.65 -5.05 -5.82
CA LEU A 242 -14.58 -6.16 -5.64
C LEU A 242 -15.66 -5.83 -4.61
N SER A 243 -15.30 -5.28 -3.45
CA SER A 243 -16.28 -4.94 -2.41
C SER A 243 -17.24 -3.83 -2.86
N HIS A 244 -16.78 -2.84 -3.61
CA HIS A 244 -17.64 -1.80 -4.17
C HIS A 244 -18.58 -2.36 -5.25
N LEU A 245 -18.08 -3.27 -6.11
CA LEU A 245 -18.90 -3.94 -7.12
C LEU A 245 -20.05 -4.72 -6.47
N GLU A 246 -19.74 -5.55 -5.47
CA GLU A 246 -20.73 -6.37 -4.75
C GLU A 246 -21.75 -5.49 -4.01
N ALA A 247 -21.28 -4.50 -3.25
CA ALA A 247 -22.16 -3.62 -2.48
C ALA A 247 -23.13 -2.84 -3.39
N SER A 248 -22.63 -2.30 -4.51
CA SER A 248 -23.46 -1.56 -5.44
C SER A 248 -24.48 -2.48 -6.16
N ALA A 249 -24.06 -3.67 -6.58
CA ALA A 249 -24.94 -4.63 -7.23
C ALA A 249 -26.06 -5.12 -6.28
N ALA A 250 -25.71 -5.41 -5.02
CA ALA A 250 -26.68 -5.81 -3.99
C ALA A 250 -27.71 -4.71 -3.72
N ALA A 251 -27.27 -3.47 -3.53
CA ALA A 251 -28.18 -2.34 -3.28
C ALA A 251 -29.19 -2.12 -4.42
N HIS A 252 -28.74 -2.24 -5.69
CA HIS A 252 -29.65 -2.16 -6.85
C HIS A 252 -30.61 -3.33 -6.94
N LEU A 253 -30.18 -4.54 -6.60
CA LEU A 253 -31.02 -5.73 -6.59
C LEU A 253 -32.12 -5.60 -5.51
N ASP A 254 -31.78 -5.14 -4.32
CA ASP A 254 -32.72 -4.93 -3.22
C ASP A 254 -33.77 -3.86 -3.58
N THR A 255 -33.29 -2.76 -4.18
CA THR A 255 -34.21 -1.70 -4.67
C THR A 255 -35.16 -2.21 -5.75
N ALA A 256 -34.68 -3.08 -6.67
CA ALA A 256 -35.53 -3.62 -7.73
C ALA A 256 -36.54 -4.66 -7.23
N ARG A 257 -36.35 -5.24 -6.05
CA ARG A 257 -37.24 -6.22 -5.43
C ARG A 257 -38.25 -5.63 -4.43
N SER A 258 -38.00 -4.39 -3.97
CA SER A 258 -38.90 -3.63 -3.07
C SER A 258 -40.07 -3.00 -3.84
#